data_1351e0b21959409170748019895c7631
#
_entry.id   1351e0b21959409170748019895c7631
#
_cell.length_a   1.000
_cell.length_b   1.000
_cell.length_c   1.000
_cell.angle_alpha   90.00
_cell.angle_beta   90.00
_cell.angle_gamma   90.00
#
_symmetry.space_group_name_H-M   'P 1'
#
loop_
_entity.id
_entity.type
_entity.pdbx_description
1 polymer ?
#
loop_
_entity_poly.entity_id
_entity_poly.type
_entity_poly.pdbx_seq_one_letter_code
_entity_poly.pdbx_strand_id
1 'polypeptide(L)'
;AAPRAPDRDAKVGPDGPAGKQVAEHVKHAWYLNQNEALHPFDEPIPTASTDSRILENTDFNDKYSWSKAPRFMGHAAETGPLARVIMNANPANASHQIQDPLFGDIMDKMGPSVYTRVLARMHEAPRLFTMINDWLSQVRLDDEFYIKPTERDGIGWGATEAARGALAHWIKVKDGVIENY
;
A
#
# COMPACT_ATOMS: atom_id res chain seq x y z
N ALA A 1 -20.32 -12.47 13.94
CA ALA A 1 -19.10 -12.38 14.75
C ALA A 1 -18.40 -11.09 14.35
N ALA A 2 -18.10 -10.22 15.33
CA ALA A 2 -17.35 -9.00 15.07
C ALA A 2 -15.99 -9.36 14.42
N PRO A 3 -15.46 -8.56 13.48
CA PRO A 3 -14.16 -8.80 12.93
C PRO A 3 -13.15 -8.83 14.08
N ARG A 4 -12.43 -9.93 14.19
CA ARG A 4 -11.38 -10.10 15.21
C ARG A 4 -10.37 -8.96 15.00
N ALA A 5 -10.14 -8.20 16.05
CA ALA A 5 -9.04 -7.22 16.04
C ALA A 5 -7.76 -7.91 15.55
N PRO A 6 -6.95 -7.25 14.73
CA PRO A 6 -5.70 -7.81 14.25
C PRO A 6 -4.89 -8.30 15.45
N ASP A 7 -4.31 -9.47 15.30
CA ASP A 7 -3.50 -10.10 16.33
C ASP A 7 -2.38 -9.13 16.73
N ARG A 8 -2.49 -8.54 17.90
CA ARG A 8 -1.54 -7.53 18.40
C ARG A 8 -0.16 -8.14 18.70
N ASP A 9 -0.09 -9.45 18.76
CA ASP A 9 1.12 -10.22 19.04
C ASP A 9 1.75 -10.83 17.78
N ALA A 10 1.12 -10.66 16.61
CA ALA A 10 1.75 -11.02 15.36
C ALA A 10 3.05 -10.21 15.25
N LYS A 11 4.16 -10.90 15.28
CA LYS A 11 5.49 -10.29 15.08
C LYS A 11 5.52 -9.68 13.69
N VAL A 12 5.10 -8.43 13.60
CA VAL A 12 5.29 -7.58 12.42
C VAL A 12 6.73 -7.10 12.48
N GLY A 13 7.65 -8.05 12.33
CA GLY A 13 9.07 -7.73 12.24
C GLY A 13 9.45 -7.39 10.80
N PRO A 14 10.60 -6.75 10.59
CA PRO A 14 11.16 -6.50 9.25
C PRO A 14 11.34 -7.80 8.44
N ASP A 15 11.31 -8.94 9.12
CA ASP A 15 11.45 -10.27 8.54
C ASP A 15 10.13 -10.92 8.11
N GLY A 16 9.01 -10.25 8.28
CA GLY A 16 7.71 -10.73 7.78
C GLY A 16 7.70 -10.83 6.24
N PRO A 17 6.93 -11.79 5.67
CA PRO A 17 6.95 -12.03 4.22
C PRO A 17 6.61 -10.81 3.38
N ALA A 18 5.81 -9.89 3.86
CA ALA A 18 5.51 -8.63 3.17
C ALA A 18 6.60 -7.56 3.36
N GLY A 19 7.36 -7.63 4.44
CA GLY A 19 8.38 -6.62 4.76
C GLY A 19 9.57 -6.62 3.80
N LYS A 20 9.98 -7.77 3.27
CA LYS A 20 11.18 -7.90 2.41
C LYS A 20 10.87 -7.90 0.92
N GLN A 21 9.61 -7.82 0.53
CA GLN A 21 9.20 -7.98 -0.87
C GLN A 21 9.09 -6.67 -1.63
N VAL A 22 9.09 -5.54 -0.93
CA VAL A 22 8.99 -4.21 -1.53
C VAL A 22 10.36 -3.54 -1.53
N ALA A 23 10.78 -3.06 -2.69
CA ALA A 23 11.94 -2.19 -2.82
C ALA A 23 11.58 -0.95 -3.63
N GLU A 24 12.08 0.20 -3.24
CA GLU A 24 11.82 1.46 -3.89
C GLU A 24 13.00 1.87 -4.78
N HIS A 25 12.78 1.88 -6.09
CA HIS A 25 13.78 2.27 -7.06
C HIS A 25 13.87 3.79 -7.15
N VAL A 26 15.08 4.32 -7.09
CA VAL A 26 15.37 5.76 -7.05
C VAL A 26 16.21 6.26 -8.24
N LYS A 27 16.47 5.40 -9.21
CA LYS A 27 17.31 5.74 -10.37
C LYS A 27 16.95 7.07 -11.04
N HIS A 28 15.65 7.35 -11.13
CA HIS A 28 15.12 8.55 -11.78
C HIS A 28 14.59 9.61 -10.80
N ALA A 29 14.88 9.43 -9.50
CA ALA A 29 14.48 10.37 -8.46
C ALA A 29 15.63 11.34 -8.12
N TRP A 30 15.27 12.55 -7.71
CA TRP A 30 16.24 13.62 -7.39
C TRP A 30 16.83 13.49 -5.98
N TYR A 31 16.86 12.30 -5.39
CA TYR A 31 17.52 12.08 -4.11
C TYR A 31 19.02 11.89 -4.29
N LEU A 32 19.81 12.48 -3.39
CA LEU A 32 21.27 12.51 -3.48
C LEU A 32 21.97 11.39 -2.70
N ASN A 33 21.34 10.92 -1.66
CA ASN A 33 21.92 9.97 -0.71
C ASN A 33 21.47 8.52 -0.92
N GLN A 34 20.84 8.24 -2.05
CA GLN A 34 20.33 6.91 -2.38
C GLN A 34 20.52 6.63 -3.88
N ASN A 35 21.22 5.55 -4.21
CA ASN A 35 21.51 5.15 -5.58
C ASN A 35 20.92 3.80 -5.95
N GLU A 36 20.57 2.99 -4.98
CA GLU A 36 20.09 1.63 -5.16
C GLU A 36 18.64 1.51 -4.71
N ALA A 37 17.95 0.47 -5.21
CA ALA A 37 16.64 0.11 -4.74
C ALA A 37 16.77 -0.56 -3.37
N LEU A 38 16.22 0.07 -2.35
CA LEU A 38 16.24 -0.43 -0.98
C LEU A 38 14.83 -0.72 -0.49
N HIS A 39 14.75 -1.59 0.51
CA HIS A 39 13.52 -1.75 1.28
C HIS A 39 13.28 -0.48 2.14
N PRO A 40 12.01 -0.04 2.32
CA PRO A 40 11.74 1.19 3.08
C PRO A 40 12.35 1.28 4.48
N PHE A 41 12.55 0.15 5.17
CA PHE A 41 13.25 0.15 6.46
C PHE A 41 14.75 0.41 6.38
N ASP A 42 15.36 0.13 5.23
CA ASP A 42 16.81 0.24 5.01
C ASP A 42 17.19 1.53 4.30
N GLU A 43 16.19 2.31 3.91
CA GLU A 43 16.42 3.58 3.24
C GLU A 43 16.95 4.65 4.20
N PRO A 44 17.95 5.43 3.75
CA PRO A 44 18.34 6.63 4.48
C PRO A 44 17.22 7.67 4.40
N ILE A 45 17.19 8.59 5.37
CA ILE A 45 16.31 9.77 5.29
C ILE A 45 16.62 10.50 3.98
N PRO A 46 15.63 10.72 3.11
CA PRO A 46 15.87 11.31 1.81
C PRO A 46 16.49 12.71 1.91
N THR A 47 17.59 12.92 1.20
CA THR A 47 18.18 14.24 1.02
C THR A 47 17.79 14.75 -0.35
N ALA A 48 16.97 15.79 -0.39
CA ALA A 48 16.56 16.42 -1.63
C ALA A 48 17.73 17.17 -2.26
N SER A 49 17.80 17.13 -3.60
CA SER A 49 18.70 18.00 -4.32
C SER A 49 18.24 19.46 -4.25
N THR A 50 19.15 20.36 -3.96
CA THR A 50 18.93 21.82 -4.04
C THR A 50 19.40 22.41 -5.36
N ASP A 51 19.75 21.59 -6.33
CA ASP A 51 20.25 22.02 -7.63
C ASP A 51 19.16 22.75 -8.41
N SER A 52 19.47 23.98 -8.84
CA SER A 52 18.54 24.84 -9.58
C SER A 52 18.07 24.22 -10.90
N ARG A 53 18.88 23.35 -11.50
CA ARG A 53 18.52 22.63 -12.75
C ARG A 53 17.27 21.79 -12.63
N ILE A 54 16.93 21.35 -11.42
CA ILE A 54 15.66 20.65 -11.16
C ILE A 54 14.48 21.57 -11.40
N LEU A 55 14.58 22.83 -10.96
CA LEU A 55 13.53 23.83 -11.11
C LEU A 55 13.41 24.31 -12.56
N GLU A 56 14.47 24.27 -13.31
CA GLU A 56 14.53 24.67 -14.72
C GLU A 56 14.11 23.56 -15.68
N ASN A 57 13.79 22.37 -15.16
CA ASN A 57 13.43 21.19 -15.95
C ASN A 57 14.47 20.85 -17.02
N THR A 58 15.76 21.19 -16.76
CA THR A 58 16.85 20.84 -17.63
C THR A 58 17.29 19.39 -17.38
N ASP A 59 17.80 18.75 -18.42
CA ASP A 59 18.21 17.34 -18.41
C ASP A 59 19.19 17.06 -17.27
N PHE A 60 18.70 16.39 -16.22
CA PHE A 60 19.43 16.12 -15.00
C PHE A 60 19.71 14.63 -14.86
N ASN A 61 20.61 14.10 -15.69
CA ASN A 61 21.05 12.71 -15.63
C ASN A 61 19.89 11.69 -15.59
N ASP A 62 18.91 11.82 -16.45
CA ASP A 62 17.70 10.99 -16.49
C ASP A 62 16.81 11.06 -15.24
N LYS A 63 17.06 11.99 -14.33
CA LYS A 63 16.23 12.21 -13.14
C LYS A 63 15.12 13.21 -13.47
N TYR A 64 13.88 12.83 -13.14
CA TYR A 64 12.72 13.66 -13.53
C TYR A 64 11.61 13.72 -12.46
N SER A 65 11.82 13.13 -11.29
CA SER A 65 10.76 13.01 -10.28
C SER A 65 11.31 13.05 -8.86
N TRP A 66 10.48 13.50 -7.93
CA TRP A 66 10.68 13.27 -6.50
C TRP A 66 10.10 11.93 -6.04
N SER A 67 9.36 11.25 -6.91
CA SER A 67 8.75 9.97 -6.59
C SER A 67 9.76 8.84 -6.75
N LYS A 68 9.75 7.94 -5.80
CA LYS A 68 10.38 6.63 -5.91
C LYS A 68 9.46 5.67 -6.66
N ALA A 69 10.02 4.66 -7.25
CA ALA A 69 9.28 3.66 -8.02
C ALA A 69 9.27 2.31 -7.28
N PRO A 70 8.25 2.02 -6.48
CA PRO A 70 8.17 0.76 -5.76
C PRO A 70 8.03 -0.43 -6.71
N ARG A 71 8.65 -1.53 -6.31
CA ARG A 71 8.54 -2.83 -6.98
C ARG A 71 8.24 -3.91 -5.96
N PHE A 72 7.38 -4.83 -6.32
CA PHE A 72 7.09 -6.00 -5.52
C PHE A 72 7.87 -7.20 -6.09
N MET A 73 8.74 -7.79 -5.28
CA MET A 73 9.63 -8.89 -5.70
C MET A 73 10.40 -8.56 -7.00
N GLY A 74 10.85 -7.31 -7.15
CA GLY A 74 11.56 -6.84 -8.34
C GLY A 74 10.70 -6.51 -9.57
N HIS A 75 9.39 -6.70 -9.48
CA HIS A 75 8.46 -6.49 -10.59
C HIS A 75 7.52 -5.30 -10.35
N ALA A 76 7.12 -4.65 -11.43
CA ALA A 76 5.98 -3.75 -11.39
C ALA A 76 4.70 -4.56 -11.14
N ALA A 77 3.92 -4.15 -10.15
CA ALA A 77 2.65 -4.79 -9.82
C ALA A 77 1.50 -3.79 -10.01
N GLU A 78 0.42 -4.24 -10.62
CA GLU A 78 -0.79 -3.42 -10.70
C GLU A 78 -1.47 -3.39 -9.33
N THR A 79 -1.90 -2.21 -8.90
CA THR A 79 -2.71 -1.98 -7.70
C THR A 79 -4.02 -1.29 -8.10
N GLY A 80 -5.00 -1.28 -7.21
CA GLY A 80 -6.27 -0.59 -7.45
C GLY A 80 -7.45 -1.53 -7.67
N PRO A 81 -8.57 -1.01 -8.19
CA PRO A 81 -9.83 -1.75 -8.24
C PRO A 81 -9.75 -3.12 -8.93
N LEU A 82 -9.10 -3.21 -10.09
CA LEU A 82 -8.98 -4.47 -10.79
C LEU A 82 -8.15 -5.49 -9.99
N ALA A 83 -7.02 -5.05 -9.44
CA ALA A 83 -6.18 -5.90 -8.60
C ALA A 83 -6.96 -6.42 -7.37
N ARG A 84 -7.74 -5.57 -6.71
CA ARG A 84 -8.60 -5.97 -5.59
C ARG A 84 -9.61 -7.03 -5.97
N VAL A 85 -10.27 -6.85 -7.11
CA VAL A 85 -11.26 -7.82 -7.61
C VAL A 85 -10.59 -9.17 -7.90
N ILE A 86 -9.44 -9.17 -8.59
CA ILE A 86 -8.70 -10.39 -8.91
C ILE A 86 -8.23 -11.11 -7.64
N MET A 87 -7.68 -10.37 -6.70
CA MET A 87 -7.21 -10.95 -5.42
C MET A 87 -8.36 -11.52 -4.59
N ASN A 88 -9.53 -10.87 -4.58
CA ASN A 88 -10.71 -11.36 -3.88
C ASN A 88 -11.36 -12.55 -4.58
N ALA A 89 -11.26 -12.65 -5.89
CA ALA A 89 -11.77 -13.79 -6.65
C ALA A 89 -10.90 -15.05 -6.51
N ASN A 90 -9.69 -14.94 -5.99
CA ASN A 90 -8.79 -16.07 -5.84
C ASN A 90 -9.24 -16.97 -4.66
N PRO A 91 -9.59 -18.25 -4.91
CA PRO A 91 -10.02 -19.19 -3.87
C PRO A 91 -8.98 -19.40 -2.75
N ALA A 92 -7.69 -19.22 -3.05
CA ALA A 92 -6.62 -19.32 -2.06
C ALA A 92 -6.66 -18.19 -1.03
N ASN A 93 -7.34 -17.09 -1.33
CA ASN A 93 -7.54 -15.95 -0.43
C ASN A 93 -8.92 -15.97 0.24
N ALA A 94 -9.46 -17.13 0.51
CA ALA A 94 -10.81 -17.36 1.04
C ALA A 94 -11.14 -16.66 2.39
N SER A 95 -10.18 -16.00 3.01
CA SER A 95 -10.41 -15.15 4.19
C SER A 95 -11.12 -13.83 3.88
N HIS A 96 -11.15 -13.42 2.62
CA HIS A 96 -11.82 -12.21 2.16
C HIS A 96 -12.95 -12.58 1.20
N GLN A 97 -14.10 -12.85 1.76
CA GLN A 97 -15.28 -13.47 1.17
C GLN A 97 -16.03 -12.62 0.12
N ILE A 98 -15.37 -11.85 -0.70
CA ILE A 98 -16.07 -11.13 -1.74
C ILE A 98 -15.74 -11.77 -3.09
N GLN A 99 -16.22 -12.99 -3.26
CA GLN A 99 -16.26 -13.60 -4.59
C GLN A 99 -17.31 -12.86 -5.43
N ASP A 100 -16.88 -12.35 -6.56
CA ASP A 100 -17.75 -11.74 -7.55
C ASP A 100 -17.80 -12.62 -8.80
N PRO A 101 -18.82 -13.49 -8.95
CA PRO A 101 -18.91 -14.40 -10.08
C PRO A 101 -18.98 -13.68 -11.42
N LEU A 102 -19.66 -12.52 -11.45
CA LEU A 102 -19.79 -11.73 -12.67
C LEU A 102 -18.42 -11.27 -13.17
N PHE A 103 -17.57 -10.86 -12.26
CA PHE A 103 -16.23 -10.40 -12.63
C PHE A 103 -15.31 -11.54 -13.05
N GLY A 104 -15.48 -12.73 -12.47
CA GLY A 104 -14.78 -13.94 -12.89
C GLY A 104 -15.03 -14.24 -14.37
N ASP A 105 -16.28 -14.31 -14.77
CA ASP A 105 -16.67 -14.58 -16.16
C ASP A 105 -16.13 -13.52 -17.15
N ILE A 106 -16.11 -12.26 -16.74
CA ILE A 106 -15.58 -11.19 -17.59
C ILE A 106 -14.07 -11.28 -17.71
N MET A 107 -13.37 -11.58 -16.62
CA MET A 107 -11.93 -11.73 -16.62
C MET A 107 -11.47 -12.92 -17.44
N ASP A 108 -12.19 -14.04 -17.39
CA ASP A 108 -11.89 -15.23 -18.19
C ASP A 108 -12.01 -14.96 -19.69
N LYS A 109 -12.93 -14.10 -20.08
CA LYS A 109 -13.19 -13.78 -21.49
C LYS A 109 -12.30 -12.66 -22.03
N MET A 110 -12.01 -11.64 -21.23
CA MET A 110 -11.41 -10.38 -21.69
C MET A 110 -10.01 -10.13 -21.12
N GLY A 111 -9.62 -10.78 -20.04
CA GLY A 111 -8.37 -10.52 -19.33
C GLY A 111 -8.22 -9.09 -18.80
N PRO A 112 -7.04 -8.72 -18.30
CA PRO A 112 -6.75 -7.36 -17.88
C PRO A 112 -6.72 -6.41 -19.09
N SER A 113 -7.61 -5.44 -19.10
CA SER A 113 -7.77 -4.48 -20.19
C SER A 113 -8.21 -3.12 -19.64
N VAL A 114 -8.23 -2.09 -20.47
CA VAL A 114 -8.81 -0.79 -20.11
C VAL A 114 -10.26 -0.95 -19.69
N TYR A 115 -11.01 -1.75 -20.44
CA TYR A 115 -12.42 -2.01 -20.14
C TYR A 115 -12.59 -2.64 -18.74
N THR A 116 -11.86 -3.71 -18.44
CA THR A 116 -11.97 -4.39 -17.14
C THR A 116 -11.51 -3.53 -15.97
N ARG A 117 -10.53 -2.62 -16.17
CA ARG A 117 -10.11 -1.65 -15.14
C ARG A 117 -11.18 -0.61 -14.85
N VAL A 118 -11.82 -0.08 -15.89
CA VAL A 118 -12.92 0.87 -15.73
C VAL A 118 -14.12 0.21 -15.09
N LEU A 119 -14.49 -0.98 -15.56
CA LEU A 119 -15.60 -1.76 -15.01
C LEU A 119 -15.39 -2.09 -13.53
N ALA A 120 -14.19 -2.53 -13.14
CA ALA A 120 -13.84 -2.80 -11.75
C ALA A 120 -14.06 -1.58 -10.85
N ARG A 121 -13.62 -0.42 -11.30
CA ARG A 121 -13.79 0.84 -10.56
C ARG A 121 -15.25 1.22 -10.41
N MET A 122 -16.03 1.10 -11.47
CA MET A 122 -17.46 1.39 -11.44
C MET A 122 -18.24 0.38 -10.57
N HIS A 123 -17.86 -0.88 -10.60
CA HIS A 123 -18.49 -1.94 -9.83
C HIS A 123 -18.17 -1.85 -8.32
N GLU A 124 -16.99 -1.38 -7.98
CA GLU A 124 -16.56 -1.25 -6.58
C GLU A 124 -17.42 -0.25 -5.80
N ALA A 125 -17.81 0.85 -6.41
CA ALA A 125 -18.57 1.91 -5.73
C ALA A 125 -19.90 1.45 -5.11
N PRO A 126 -20.82 0.79 -5.82
CA PRO A 126 -22.07 0.29 -5.23
C PRO A 126 -21.84 -0.81 -4.18
N ARG A 127 -20.79 -1.62 -4.36
CA ARG A 127 -20.43 -2.65 -3.35
C ARG A 127 -19.97 -2.01 -2.04
N LEU A 128 -19.07 -1.04 -2.12
CA LEU A 128 -18.60 -0.30 -0.95
C LEU A 128 -19.74 0.42 -0.24
N PHE A 129 -20.71 0.97 -0.98
CA PHE A 129 -21.88 1.60 -0.39
C PHE A 129 -22.67 0.65 0.51
N THR A 130 -22.89 -0.57 0.05
CA THR A 130 -23.58 -1.61 0.86
C THR A 130 -22.75 -1.95 2.09
N MET A 131 -21.44 -2.17 1.92
CA MET A 131 -20.54 -2.52 3.03
C MET A 131 -20.43 -1.39 4.07
N ILE A 132 -20.43 -0.14 3.63
CA ILE A 132 -20.38 1.03 4.53
C ILE A 132 -21.64 1.06 5.43
N ASN A 133 -22.81 0.77 4.89
CA ASN A 133 -24.03 0.70 5.68
C ASN A 133 -23.95 -0.40 6.74
N ASP A 134 -23.43 -1.58 6.38
CA ASP A 134 -23.24 -2.67 7.33
C ASP A 134 -22.22 -2.30 8.41
N TRP A 135 -21.10 -1.66 8.04
CA TRP A 135 -20.10 -1.19 9.01
C TRP A 135 -20.64 -0.12 9.94
N LEU A 136 -21.40 0.84 9.42
CA LEU A 136 -22.02 1.88 10.24
C LEU A 136 -22.99 1.29 11.26
N SER A 137 -23.71 0.24 10.91
CA SER A 137 -24.62 -0.44 11.86
C SER A 137 -23.89 -1.15 13.01
N GLN A 138 -22.61 -1.41 12.86
CA GLN A 138 -21.76 -2.08 13.84
C GLN A 138 -20.97 -1.10 14.72
N VAL A 139 -21.00 0.19 14.41
CA VAL A 139 -20.32 1.22 15.22
C VAL A 139 -21.03 1.38 16.56
N ARG A 140 -20.27 1.27 17.62
CA ARG A 140 -20.75 1.49 18.98
C ARG A 140 -20.22 2.84 19.47
N LEU A 141 -21.13 3.72 19.84
CA LEU A 141 -20.78 5.09 20.27
C LEU A 141 -20.09 5.14 21.63
N ASP A 142 -20.18 4.06 22.40
CA ASP A 142 -19.58 3.88 23.72
C ASP A 142 -18.19 3.22 23.68
N ASP A 143 -17.74 2.77 22.51
CA ASP A 143 -16.40 2.21 22.35
C ASP A 143 -15.36 3.32 22.28
N GLU A 144 -14.14 3.01 22.72
CA GLU A 144 -12.99 3.91 22.53
C GLU A 144 -12.70 4.09 21.05
N PHE A 145 -12.65 5.32 20.58
CA PHE A 145 -12.42 5.65 19.16
C PHE A 145 -10.94 5.69 18.77
N TYR A 146 -10.02 5.55 19.71
CA TYR A 146 -8.59 5.48 19.46
C TYR A 146 -7.90 4.55 20.46
N ILE A 147 -6.76 4.02 20.07
CA ILE A 147 -5.88 3.27 20.95
C ILE A 147 -4.74 4.21 21.34
N LYS A 148 -4.57 4.44 22.65
CA LYS A 148 -3.47 5.26 23.14
C LYS A 148 -2.13 4.62 22.73
N PRO A 149 -1.28 5.35 22.01
CA PRO A 149 0.03 4.83 21.67
C PRO A 149 0.85 4.56 22.93
N THR A 150 1.55 3.46 22.95
CA THR A 150 2.54 3.17 23.98
C THR A 150 3.90 3.65 23.48
N GLU A 151 4.59 4.39 24.32
CA GLU A 151 5.97 4.79 24.04
C GLU A 151 6.85 3.53 24.03
N ARG A 152 7.20 3.07 22.84
CA ARG A 152 8.06 1.90 22.63
C ARG A 152 8.96 2.16 21.44
N ASP A 153 10.22 1.85 21.62
CA ASP A 153 11.14 1.71 20.50
C ASP A 153 10.74 0.50 19.66
N GLY A 154 10.88 0.63 18.36
CA GLY A 154 10.55 -0.47 17.48
C GLY A 154 10.43 -0.09 16.03
N ILE A 155 10.15 -1.10 15.26
CA ILE A 155 9.90 -1.00 13.82
C ILE A 155 8.51 -1.54 13.56
N GLY A 156 7.74 -0.82 12.76
CA GLY A 156 6.41 -1.25 12.38
C GLY A 156 6.07 -0.87 10.94
N TRP A 157 5.11 -1.57 10.38
CA TRP A 157 4.55 -1.21 9.09
C TRP A 157 3.04 -1.50 9.09
N GLY A 158 2.34 -0.78 8.25
CA GLY A 158 0.92 -0.99 8.00
C GLY A 158 0.60 -0.75 6.53
N ALA A 159 -0.32 -1.53 5.99
CA ALA A 159 -0.77 -1.39 4.63
C ALA A 159 -2.30 -1.39 4.57
N THR A 160 -2.84 -0.62 3.65
CA THR A 160 -4.27 -0.56 3.36
C THR A 160 -4.49 -0.31 1.87
N GLU A 161 -5.73 -0.48 1.44
CA GLU A 161 -6.14 -0.15 0.08
C GLU A 161 -6.82 1.22 0.06
N ALA A 162 -6.26 2.12 -0.72
CA ALA A 162 -6.89 3.38 -1.09
C ALA A 162 -7.69 3.23 -2.40
N ALA A 163 -8.48 4.23 -2.75
CA ALA A 163 -9.33 4.18 -3.94
C ALA A 163 -8.56 3.85 -5.23
N ARG A 164 -7.32 4.32 -5.36
CA ARG A 164 -6.49 4.13 -6.55
C ARG A 164 -5.49 2.99 -6.46
N GLY A 165 -5.23 2.47 -5.28
CA GLY A 165 -4.29 1.37 -5.10
C GLY A 165 -3.78 1.23 -3.69
N ALA A 166 -2.79 0.37 -3.51
CA ALA A 166 -2.20 0.06 -2.23
C ALA A 166 -1.46 1.27 -1.63
N LEU A 167 -1.63 1.45 -0.34
CA LEU A 167 -0.92 2.42 0.48
C LEU A 167 -0.25 1.67 1.62
N ALA A 168 1.03 1.92 1.83
CA ALA A 168 1.75 1.33 2.94
C ALA A 168 2.68 2.36 3.59
N HIS A 169 2.86 2.20 4.89
CA HIS A 169 3.73 3.03 5.70
C HIS A 169 4.68 2.15 6.50
N TRP A 170 5.94 2.55 6.58
CA TRP A 170 6.98 1.92 7.39
C TRP A 170 7.53 2.96 8.35
N ILE A 171 7.71 2.58 9.61
CA ILE A 171 8.15 3.50 10.65
C ILE A 171 9.20 2.86 11.55
N LYS A 172 10.22 3.60 11.89
CA LYS A 172 11.16 3.29 12.97
C LYS A 172 11.02 4.32 14.07
N VAL A 173 10.87 3.85 15.30
CA VAL A 173 10.81 4.70 16.50
C VAL A 173 11.98 4.35 17.39
N LYS A 174 12.68 5.37 17.88
CA LYS A 174 13.79 5.25 18.80
C LYS A 174 13.76 6.40 19.81
N ASP A 175 13.98 6.07 21.07
CA ASP A 175 13.94 7.05 22.18
C ASP A 175 12.64 7.89 22.18
N GLY A 176 11.50 7.25 21.82
CA GLY A 176 10.19 7.87 21.74
C GLY A 176 9.98 8.84 20.57
N VAL A 177 10.94 8.95 19.64
CA VAL A 177 10.83 9.79 18.44
C VAL A 177 10.90 8.95 17.16
N ILE A 178 10.33 9.49 16.08
CA ILE A 178 10.41 8.84 14.76
C ILE A 178 11.83 9.02 14.22
N GLU A 179 12.55 7.91 14.09
CA GLU A 179 13.88 7.87 13.51
C GLU A 179 13.83 7.84 11.98
N ASN A 180 12.84 7.10 11.44
CA ASN A 180 12.62 7.01 9.99
C ASN A 180 11.13 6.73 9.69
N TYR A 181 10.64 7.31 8.58
CA TYR A 181 9.27 7.13 8.12
C TYR A 181 9.18 7.26 6.59
#